data_c07ecf3db33a60705b878f596d2a064c
#
_entry.id   c07ecf3db33a60705b878f596d2a064c
#
_cell.length_a   1.000
_cell.length_b   1.000
_cell.length_c   1.000
_cell.angle_alpha   90.00
_cell.angle_beta   90.00
_cell.angle_gamma   90.00
#
_symmetry.space_group_name_H-M   'P 1'
#
loop_
_entity.id
_entity.type
_entity.pdbx_description
1 polymer ?
#
loop_
_entity_poly.entity_id
_entity_poly.type
_entity_poly.pdbx_seq_one_letter_code
_entity_poly.pdbx_strand_id
1 'polypeptide(L)'
;EFNGRVIYNPSGKAKEYSYWAANFYVGCSNGCTYCYLRKRRGAKVLGGNCPELKKSLREYPYALDIFTNELLKNKEELQKYGLFFSFTTDPLLPETQRLTRQAIGVCQRHGVPVKILSKCAEGLNRFIDFAEASEGWDVSRIALGATLTGCDELEPNADPNTMRVNVLARAKRHGFRTFASVEPIPVGMFDRAFSVIALSYPFVDLFKIGLQSGCRYTKRETLTF
;
A
#
# COMPACT_ATOMS: atom_id res chain seq x y z
N GLU A 1 -5.19 -8.47 -20.40
CA GLU A 1 -5.26 -7.47 -19.30
C GLU A 1 -6.69 -7.34 -18.78
N PHE A 2 -6.86 -7.32 -17.48
CA PHE A 2 -8.15 -7.16 -16.82
C PHE A 2 -8.27 -5.77 -16.19
N ASN A 3 -9.40 -5.11 -16.40
CA ASN A 3 -9.69 -3.80 -15.83
C ASN A 3 -11.12 -3.76 -15.27
N GLY A 4 -11.29 -4.35 -14.08
CA GLY A 4 -12.54 -4.36 -13.35
C GLY A 4 -12.82 -3.05 -12.61
N ARG A 5 -13.94 -3.01 -11.90
CA ARG A 5 -14.30 -1.86 -11.07
C ARG A 5 -13.43 -1.72 -9.83
N VAL A 6 -12.97 -2.84 -9.27
CA VAL A 6 -12.10 -2.91 -8.09
C VAL A 6 -10.75 -3.48 -8.44
N ILE A 7 -10.70 -4.68 -9.03
CA ILE A 7 -9.48 -5.42 -9.36
C ILE A 7 -9.03 -5.09 -10.79
N TYR A 8 -7.74 -4.87 -10.98
CA TYR A 8 -7.18 -4.50 -12.28
C TYR A 8 -5.69 -4.82 -12.38
N ASN A 9 -5.15 -4.81 -13.61
CA ASN A 9 -3.72 -4.86 -13.85
C ASN A 9 -3.15 -3.43 -13.88
N PRO A 10 -2.29 -3.06 -12.91
CA PRO A 10 -1.69 -1.72 -12.91
C PRO A 10 -0.67 -1.54 -14.03
N SER A 11 -0.47 -0.30 -14.45
CA SER A 11 0.51 0.10 -15.46
C SER A 11 1.59 1.03 -14.89
N GLY A 12 2.67 1.24 -15.64
CA GLY A 12 3.77 2.11 -15.23
C GLY A 12 4.42 1.66 -13.92
N LYS A 13 4.84 2.60 -13.08
CA LYS A 13 5.51 2.31 -11.79
C LYS A 13 4.68 1.45 -10.84
N ALA A 14 3.37 1.50 -10.89
CA ALA A 14 2.51 0.67 -10.06
C ALA A 14 2.65 -0.82 -10.39
N LYS A 15 2.92 -1.18 -11.65
CA LYS A 15 3.17 -2.56 -12.08
C LYS A 15 4.43 -3.16 -11.44
N GLU A 16 5.40 -2.34 -11.04
CA GLU A 16 6.61 -2.79 -10.35
C GLU A 16 6.32 -3.34 -8.94
N TYR A 17 5.22 -2.93 -8.30
CA TYR A 17 4.77 -3.44 -7.00
C TYR A 17 3.99 -4.73 -7.11
N SER A 18 3.14 -4.85 -8.12
CA SER A 18 2.31 -6.03 -8.30
C SER A 18 1.70 -6.11 -9.69
N TYR A 19 1.48 -7.34 -10.15
CA TYR A 19 0.78 -7.63 -11.39
C TYR A 19 -0.73 -7.36 -11.29
N TRP A 20 -1.31 -7.49 -10.08
CA TRP A 20 -2.71 -7.25 -9.77
C TRP A 20 -2.87 -6.27 -8.63
N ALA A 21 -3.83 -5.38 -8.71
CA ALA A 21 -4.15 -4.43 -7.65
C ALA A 21 -5.66 -4.28 -7.44
N ALA A 22 -6.04 -3.87 -6.22
CA ALA A 22 -7.41 -3.55 -5.86
C ALA A 22 -7.51 -2.13 -5.32
N ASN A 23 -8.48 -1.35 -5.81
CA ASN A 23 -8.79 -0.02 -5.33
C ASN A 23 -10.29 0.15 -5.13
N PHE A 24 -10.73 0.29 -3.90
CA PHE A 24 -12.11 0.63 -3.56
C PHE A 24 -12.38 2.14 -3.53
N TYR A 25 -11.39 2.88 -3.07
CA TYR A 25 -11.49 4.31 -2.77
C TYR A 25 -10.60 5.14 -3.68
N VAL A 26 -10.93 6.42 -3.76
CA VAL A 26 -10.10 7.49 -4.34
C VAL A 26 -9.91 8.58 -3.30
N GLY A 27 -8.80 9.30 -3.38
CA GLY A 27 -8.42 10.28 -2.36
C GLY A 27 -7.76 9.66 -1.13
N CYS A 28 -7.09 10.49 -0.33
CA CYS A 28 -6.31 10.03 0.83
C CYS A 28 -6.10 11.19 1.81
N SER A 29 -6.32 10.93 3.11
CA SER A 29 -6.17 11.91 4.18
C SER A 29 -4.71 12.12 4.65
N ASN A 30 -3.74 11.30 4.22
CA ASN A 30 -2.33 11.45 4.62
C ASN A 30 -1.67 12.78 4.21
N GLY A 31 -2.22 13.50 3.22
CA GLY A 31 -1.79 14.86 2.88
C GLY A 31 -0.41 15.00 2.23
N CYS A 32 0.23 13.92 1.81
CA CYS A 32 1.61 13.94 1.29
C CYS A 32 1.83 14.98 0.18
N THR A 33 2.83 15.85 0.34
CA THR A 33 3.12 16.96 -0.58
C THR A 33 3.61 16.50 -1.95
N TYR A 34 4.22 15.33 -2.02
CA TYR A 34 4.72 14.71 -3.24
C TYR A 34 3.71 13.80 -3.93
N CYS A 35 2.50 13.63 -3.41
CA CYS A 35 1.53 12.66 -3.89
C CYS A 35 1.21 12.82 -5.38
N TYR A 36 1.48 11.78 -6.16
CA TYR A 36 1.25 11.77 -7.61
C TYR A 36 -0.24 11.86 -7.99
N LEU A 37 -1.14 11.43 -7.09
CA LEU A 37 -2.59 11.52 -7.31
C LEU A 37 -3.08 12.97 -7.35
N ARG A 38 -2.36 13.89 -6.70
CA ARG A 38 -2.69 15.32 -6.63
C ARG A 38 -2.07 16.17 -7.75
N LYS A 39 -1.09 15.61 -8.50
CA LYS A 39 -0.27 16.36 -9.46
C LYS A 39 -0.55 16.06 -10.94
N ARG A 40 -1.35 15.03 -11.26
CA ARG A 40 -1.59 14.58 -12.64
C ARG A 40 -2.99 14.94 -13.15
N ARG A 41 -3.25 14.68 -14.44
CA ARG A 41 -4.56 14.93 -15.08
C ARG A 41 -5.74 14.31 -14.32
N GLY A 42 -5.51 13.19 -13.61
CA GLY A 42 -6.50 12.53 -12.75
C GLY A 42 -6.72 13.19 -11.39
N ALA A 43 -6.01 14.27 -11.04
CA ALA A 43 -6.05 14.86 -9.69
C ALA A 43 -7.45 15.29 -9.24
N LYS A 44 -8.31 15.73 -10.16
CA LYS A 44 -9.71 16.08 -9.85
C LYS A 44 -10.56 14.88 -9.42
N VAL A 45 -10.17 13.66 -9.80
CA VAL A 45 -10.92 12.43 -9.50
C VAL A 45 -10.23 11.62 -8.40
N LEU A 46 -8.88 11.58 -8.42
CA LEU A 46 -8.08 10.71 -7.57
C LEU A 46 -7.42 11.44 -6.40
N GLY A 47 -7.33 12.78 -6.47
CA GLY A 47 -6.52 13.60 -5.57
C GLY A 47 -7.26 14.21 -4.38
N GLY A 48 -8.43 13.72 -4.01
CA GLY A 48 -9.20 14.19 -2.86
C GLY A 48 -8.43 14.11 -1.53
N ASN A 49 -8.81 14.98 -0.58
CA ASN A 49 -8.19 15.06 0.74
C ASN A 49 -8.73 14.03 1.75
N CYS A 50 -9.80 13.34 1.39
CA CYS A 50 -10.40 12.25 2.17
C CYS A 50 -10.66 11.07 1.25
N PRO A 51 -10.59 9.83 1.77
CA PRO A 51 -11.00 8.66 1.02
C PRO A 51 -12.50 8.67 0.73
N GLU A 52 -12.86 8.54 -0.54
CA GLU A 52 -14.24 8.38 -0.99
C GLU A 52 -14.39 7.06 -1.73
N LEU A 53 -15.46 6.31 -1.43
CA LEU A 53 -15.78 5.09 -2.17
C LEU A 53 -15.99 5.45 -3.65
N LYS A 54 -15.41 4.69 -4.57
CA LYS A 54 -15.59 4.92 -6.01
C LYS A 54 -17.08 4.95 -6.36
N LYS A 55 -17.53 5.95 -7.08
CA LYS A 55 -18.95 6.11 -7.50
C LYS A 55 -19.50 4.88 -8.21
N SER A 56 -18.68 4.14 -8.95
CA SER A 56 -19.06 2.88 -9.60
C SER A 56 -19.39 1.75 -8.64
N LEU A 57 -19.02 1.86 -7.37
CA LEU A 57 -19.26 0.86 -6.33
C LEU A 57 -20.48 1.16 -5.48
N ARG A 58 -21.13 2.31 -5.67
CA ARG A 58 -22.35 2.76 -5.02
C ARG A 58 -22.28 2.77 -3.50
N GLU A 59 -22.35 1.61 -2.86
CA GLU A 59 -22.38 1.42 -1.41
C GLU A 59 -21.48 0.25 -0.98
N TYR A 60 -21.23 0.17 0.31
CA TYR A 60 -20.27 -0.73 0.93
C TYR A 60 -20.54 -2.24 0.67
N PRO A 61 -21.72 -2.82 0.92
CA PRO A 61 -21.93 -4.24 0.67
C PRO A 61 -21.74 -4.60 -0.80
N TYR A 62 -22.28 -3.78 -1.69
CA TYR A 62 -22.15 -3.95 -3.13
C TYR A 62 -20.71 -3.90 -3.62
N ALA A 63 -19.86 -3.06 -3.00
CA ALA A 63 -18.45 -3.00 -3.32
C ALA A 63 -17.71 -4.32 -3.03
N LEU A 64 -18.06 -4.99 -1.93
CA LEU A 64 -17.49 -6.29 -1.57
C LEU A 64 -17.99 -7.40 -2.49
N ASP A 65 -19.25 -7.37 -2.91
CA ASP A 65 -19.81 -8.33 -3.87
C ASP A 65 -19.11 -8.22 -5.24
N ILE A 66 -18.92 -6.98 -5.73
CA ILE A 66 -18.16 -6.74 -6.96
C ILE A 66 -16.74 -7.30 -6.84
N PHE A 67 -16.05 -6.98 -5.75
CA PHE A 67 -14.71 -7.47 -5.49
C PHE A 67 -14.65 -8.99 -5.51
N THR A 68 -15.59 -9.65 -4.82
CA THR A 68 -15.66 -11.11 -4.75
C THR A 68 -15.86 -11.73 -6.13
N ASN A 69 -16.78 -11.18 -6.92
CA ASN A 69 -17.05 -11.66 -8.28
C ASN A 69 -15.84 -11.47 -9.21
N GLU A 70 -15.14 -10.33 -9.12
CA GLU A 70 -13.93 -10.07 -9.90
C GLU A 70 -12.77 -10.98 -9.46
N LEU A 71 -12.64 -11.26 -8.16
CA LEU A 71 -11.65 -12.20 -7.62
C LEU A 71 -11.91 -13.62 -8.14
N LEU A 72 -13.15 -14.11 -8.04
CA LEU A 72 -13.51 -15.46 -8.51
C LEU A 72 -13.25 -15.64 -9.99
N LYS A 73 -13.56 -14.62 -10.80
CA LYS A 73 -13.30 -14.63 -12.25
C LYS A 73 -11.82 -14.76 -12.60
N ASN A 74 -10.93 -14.24 -11.76
CA ASN A 74 -9.48 -14.20 -12.00
C ASN A 74 -8.69 -15.02 -10.97
N LYS A 75 -9.35 -15.98 -10.30
CA LYS A 75 -8.82 -16.67 -9.12
C LYS A 75 -7.44 -17.28 -9.32
N GLU A 76 -7.24 -18.03 -10.39
CA GLU A 76 -5.98 -18.74 -10.68
C GLU A 76 -4.81 -17.75 -10.82
N GLU A 77 -5.01 -16.69 -11.58
CA GLU A 77 -4.00 -15.65 -11.77
C GLU A 77 -3.71 -14.91 -10.44
N LEU A 78 -4.74 -14.60 -9.66
CA LEU A 78 -4.60 -13.95 -8.37
C LEU A 78 -3.90 -14.85 -7.34
N GLN A 79 -4.15 -16.15 -7.34
CA GLN A 79 -3.44 -17.12 -6.51
C GLN A 79 -1.94 -17.18 -6.83
N LYS A 80 -1.60 -17.05 -8.12
CA LYS A 80 -0.22 -17.09 -8.62
C LYS A 80 0.55 -15.80 -8.32
N TYR A 81 -0.04 -14.63 -8.56
CA TYR A 81 0.67 -13.35 -8.51
C TYR A 81 0.35 -12.51 -7.26
N GLY A 82 -0.70 -12.85 -6.54
CA GLY A 82 -1.19 -12.08 -5.40
C GLY A 82 -1.89 -10.78 -5.80
N LEU A 83 -2.46 -10.10 -4.81
CA LEU A 83 -3.23 -8.87 -4.97
C LEU A 83 -2.69 -7.75 -4.07
N PHE A 84 -2.47 -6.57 -4.64
CA PHE A 84 -1.95 -5.39 -3.94
C PHE A 84 -3.06 -4.42 -3.51
N PHE A 85 -3.02 -3.96 -2.27
CA PHE A 85 -3.87 -2.92 -1.69
C PHE A 85 -3.01 -1.72 -1.28
N SER A 86 -3.19 -0.51 -1.73
CA SER A 86 -3.89 0.00 -2.91
C SER A 86 -3.08 1.18 -3.49
N PHE A 87 -3.42 1.65 -4.68
CA PHE A 87 -2.68 2.75 -5.34
C PHE A 87 -3.42 4.09 -5.31
N THR A 88 -4.73 4.13 -5.03
CA THR A 88 -5.54 5.36 -5.11
C THR A 88 -5.96 5.90 -3.75
N THR A 89 -5.58 5.22 -2.69
CA THR A 89 -5.76 5.62 -1.28
C THR A 89 -4.80 4.83 -0.39
N ASP A 90 -4.68 5.21 0.87
CA ASP A 90 -4.08 4.34 1.88
C ASP A 90 -5.15 3.34 2.36
N PRO A 91 -4.89 2.01 2.33
CA PRO A 91 -5.90 1.00 2.59
C PRO A 91 -6.23 0.79 4.07
N LEU A 92 -5.44 1.34 4.99
CA LEU A 92 -5.59 1.10 6.44
C LEU A 92 -5.91 2.36 7.25
N LEU A 93 -6.33 3.44 6.60
CA LEU A 93 -6.90 4.60 7.29
C LEU A 93 -8.20 4.21 8.02
N PRO A 94 -8.62 4.96 9.03
CA PRO A 94 -9.89 4.73 9.72
C PRO A 94 -11.08 4.52 8.77
N GLU A 95 -11.12 5.29 7.68
CA GLU A 95 -12.22 5.29 6.70
C GLU A 95 -12.17 4.08 5.75
N THR A 96 -10.98 3.52 5.51
CA THR A 96 -10.78 2.49 4.47
C THR A 96 -10.59 1.07 5.03
N GLN A 97 -10.09 0.96 6.27
CA GLN A 97 -9.65 -0.31 6.86
C GLN A 97 -10.74 -1.39 6.94
N ARG A 98 -12.01 -1.00 7.14
CA ARG A 98 -13.10 -1.96 7.29
C ARG A 98 -13.31 -2.78 6.02
N LEU A 99 -13.48 -2.11 4.87
CA LEU A 99 -13.69 -2.79 3.59
C LEU A 99 -12.44 -3.53 3.15
N THR A 100 -11.24 -2.95 3.40
CA THR A 100 -9.96 -3.60 3.13
C THR A 100 -9.82 -4.93 3.88
N ARG A 101 -10.11 -4.96 5.18
CA ARG A 101 -10.05 -6.20 6.00
C ARG A 101 -11.01 -7.27 5.49
N GLN A 102 -12.24 -6.90 5.14
CA GLN A 102 -13.22 -7.85 4.60
C GLN A 102 -12.78 -8.41 3.24
N ALA A 103 -12.24 -7.55 2.36
CA ALA A 103 -11.70 -8.00 1.07
C ALA A 103 -10.50 -8.95 1.24
N ILE A 104 -9.62 -8.68 2.21
CA ILE A 104 -8.51 -9.58 2.53
C ILE A 104 -9.03 -10.91 3.09
N GLY A 105 -10.09 -10.89 3.90
CA GLY A 105 -10.78 -12.12 4.33
C GLY A 105 -11.31 -12.95 3.16
N VAL A 106 -11.82 -12.31 2.11
CA VAL A 106 -12.17 -13.00 0.86
C VAL A 106 -10.93 -13.61 0.21
N CYS A 107 -9.82 -12.84 0.13
CA CYS A 107 -8.55 -13.36 -0.42
C CYS A 107 -8.07 -14.59 0.35
N GLN A 108 -8.07 -14.56 1.69
CA GLN A 108 -7.65 -15.68 2.53
C GLN A 108 -8.49 -16.94 2.27
N ARG A 109 -9.82 -16.83 2.25
CA ARG A 109 -10.72 -17.97 1.96
C ARG A 109 -10.48 -18.59 0.58
N HIS A 110 -9.98 -17.82 -0.37
CA HIS A 110 -9.70 -18.29 -1.73
C HIS A 110 -8.23 -18.55 -2.00
N GLY A 111 -7.37 -18.49 -0.97
CA GLY A 111 -5.94 -18.75 -1.10
C GLY A 111 -5.18 -17.73 -1.96
N VAL A 112 -5.65 -16.49 -2.04
CA VAL A 112 -4.98 -15.40 -2.77
C VAL A 112 -4.00 -14.68 -1.86
N PRO A 113 -2.68 -14.67 -2.15
CA PRO A 113 -1.72 -13.88 -1.39
C PRO A 113 -2.00 -12.38 -1.50
N VAL A 114 -1.76 -11.62 -0.45
CA VAL A 114 -1.99 -10.17 -0.46
C VAL A 114 -0.75 -9.37 -0.09
N LYS A 115 -0.66 -8.17 -0.64
CA LYS A 115 0.33 -7.16 -0.30
C LYS A 115 -0.41 -5.88 0.11
N ILE A 116 -0.06 -5.33 1.25
CA ILE A 116 -0.70 -4.13 1.81
C ILE A 116 0.39 -3.09 2.04
N LEU A 117 0.26 -1.91 1.46
CA LEU A 117 1.18 -0.79 1.69
C LEU A 117 0.44 0.37 2.36
N SER A 118 0.92 0.79 3.52
CA SER A 118 0.29 1.87 4.28
C SER A 118 1.32 2.84 4.89
N LYS A 119 0.88 4.06 5.15
CA LYS A 119 1.56 5.05 6.00
C LYS A 119 0.90 5.17 7.39
N CYS A 120 -0.20 4.45 7.61
CA CYS A 120 -0.90 4.40 8.88
C CYS A 120 -0.36 3.25 9.74
N ALA A 121 0.62 3.54 10.59
CA ALA A 121 1.23 2.56 11.48
C ALA A 121 0.20 1.99 12.48
N GLU A 122 -0.69 2.85 12.98
CA GLU A 122 -1.79 2.41 13.84
C GLU A 122 -2.75 1.48 13.10
N GLY A 123 -3.07 1.78 11.84
CA GLY A 123 -3.88 0.92 10.98
C GLY A 123 -3.23 -0.44 10.74
N LEU A 124 -1.91 -0.47 10.50
CA LEU A 124 -1.12 -1.71 10.39
C LEU A 124 -1.13 -2.51 11.70
N ASN A 125 -0.96 -1.86 12.85
CA ASN A 125 -1.03 -2.53 14.15
C ASN A 125 -2.40 -3.18 14.38
N ARG A 126 -3.48 -2.43 14.15
CA ARG A 126 -4.85 -2.97 14.23
C ARG A 126 -5.11 -4.09 13.23
N PHE A 127 -4.45 -4.06 12.07
CA PHE A 127 -4.55 -5.14 11.08
C PHE A 127 -3.85 -6.41 11.56
N ILE A 128 -2.67 -6.29 12.19
CA ILE A 128 -1.96 -7.44 12.78
C ILE A 128 -2.84 -8.10 13.83
N ASP A 129 -3.38 -7.34 14.80
CA ASP A 129 -4.27 -7.87 15.83
C ASP A 129 -5.50 -8.57 15.24
N PHE A 130 -6.09 -7.97 14.23
CA PHE A 130 -7.24 -8.53 13.52
C PHE A 130 -6.90 -9.83 12.79
N ALA A 131 -5.77 -9.89 12.11
CA ALA A 131 -5.36 -11.07 11.36
C ALA A 131 -5.04 -12.25 12.30
N GLU A 132 -4.40 -11.99 13.45
CA GLU A 132 -4.10 -12.99 14.46
C GLU A 132 -5.36 -13.55 15.13
N ALA A 133 -6.36 -12.69 15.36
CA ALA A 133 -7.65 -13.09 15.90
C ALA A 133 -8.55 -13.79 14.87
N SER A 134 -8.18 -13.80 13.60
CA SER A 134 -8.98 -14.36 12.51
C SER A 134 -8.66 -15.84 12.31
N GLU A 135 -9.58 -16.71 12.72
CA GLU A 135 -9.43 -18.14 12.57
C GLU A 135 -9.21 -18.56 11.10
N GLY A 136 -8.24 -19.44 10.88
CA GLY A 136 -7.93 -19.99 9.55
C GLY A 136 -7.15 -19.05 8.62
N TRP A 137 -6.70 -17.89 9.10
CA TRP A 137 -5.84 -17.01 8.31
C TRP A 137 -4.39 -17.50 8.28
N ASP A 138 -3.82 -17.57 7.09
CA ASP A 138 -2.39 -17.83 6.89
C ASP A 138 -1.65 -16.49 6.70
N VAL A 139 -1.11 -15.96 7.81
CA VAL A 139 -0.38 -14.67 7.80
C VAL A 139 0.89 -14.72 6.96
N SER A 140 1.48 -15.90 6.71
CA SER A 140 2.67 -16.05 5.85
C SER A 140 2.39 -15.69 4.39
N ARG A 141 1.12 -15.67 3.99
CA ARG A 141 0.65 -15.25 2.66
C ARG A 141 0.28 -13.77 2.59
N ILE A 142 0.50 -13.05 3.69
CA ILE A 142 0.26 -11.60 3.78
C ILE A 142 1.61 -10.88 3.86
N ALA A 143 1.85 -9.98 2.92
CA ALA A 143 2.99 -9.07 2.97
C ALA A 143 2.51 -7.69 3.46
N LEU A 144 2.99 -7.28 4.64
CA LEU A 144 2.75 -5.95 5.19
C LEU A 144 3.90 -5.03 4.83
N GLY A 145 3.57 -3.89 4.27
CA GLY A 145 4.52 -2.87 3.87
C GLY A 145 4.23 -1.49 4.46
N ALA A 146 5.27 -0.73 4.68
CA ALA A 146 5.17 0.68 5.00
C ALA A 146 5.98 1.51 4.01
N THR A 147 5.47 2.71 3.69
CA THR A 147 6.29 3.70 3.00
C THR A 147 7.21 4.36 4.01
N LEU A 148 8.51 4.36 3.73
CA LEU A 148 9.55 4.93 4.58
C LEU A 148 10.36 5.97 3.79
N THR A 149 9.95 7.23 3.86
CA THR A 149 10.67 8.33 3.18
C THR A 149 11.76 8.96 4.04
N GLY A 150 11.67 8.79 5.36
CA GLY A 150 12.48 9.54 6.33
C GLY A 150 12.12 11.03 6.44
N CYS A 151 11.03 11.47 5.78
CA CYS A 151 10.66 12.89 5.65
C CYS A 151 9.23 13.11 6.16
N ASP A 152 9.03 13.06 7.48
CA ASP A 152 7.71 13.22 8.11
C ASP A 152 7.07 14.59 7.77
N GLU A 153 7.89 15.63 7.60
CA GLU A 153 7.45 16.97 7.20
C GLU A 153 6.76 17.02 5.82
N LEU A 154 7.00 16.04 4.96
CA LEU A 154 6.35 15.92 3.65
C LEU A 154 5.06 15.09 3.69
N GLU A 155 4.74 14.52 4.85
CA GLU A 155 3.64 13.58 5.09
C GLU A 155 2.79 14.00 6.32
N PRO A 156 2.22 15.22 6.33
CA PRO A 156 1.75 15.91 7.55
C PRO A 156 0.66 15.16 8.34
N ASN A 157 -0.10 14.28 7.71
CA ASN A 157 -1.18 13.54 8.37
C ASN A 157 -0.92 12.02 8.39
N ALA A 158 0.27 11.58 7.99
CA ALA A 158 0.67 10.19 8.11
C ALA A 158 1.37 9.94 9.46
N ASP A 159 1.35 8.72 9.94
CA ASP A 159 2.11 8.39 11.14
C ASP A 159 3.63 8.55 10.90
N PRO A 160 4.43 8.95 11.91
CA PRO A 160 5.87 9.13 11.76
C PRO A 160 6.59 7.89 11.20
N ASN A 161 7.68 8.10 10.44
CA ASN A 161 8.49 7.00 9.90
C ASN A 161 8.98 6.03 10.98
N THR A 162 9.31 6.52 12.18
CA THR A 162 9.72 5.68 13.32
C THR A 162 8.63 4.72 13.78
N MET A 163 7.38 5.14 13.81
CA MET A 163 6.25 4.27 14.12
C MET A 163 6.02 3.23 13.03
N ARG A 164 6.20 3.61 11.76
CA ARG A 164 6.09 2.68 10.62
C ARG A 164 7.21 1.62 10.64
N VAL A 165 8.42 2.00 11.02
CA VAL A 165 9.54 1.07 11.23
C VAL A 165 9.20 0.07 12.35
N ASN A 166 8.71 0.55 13.49
CA ASN A 166 8.35 -0.29 14.63
C ASN A 166 7.24 -1.31 14.30
N VAL A 167 6.24 -0.90 13.52
CA VAL A 167 5.17 -1.82 13.13
C VAL A 167 5.65 -2.89 12.14
N LEU A 168 6.60 -2.59 11.25
CA LEU A 168 7.22 -3.62 10.41
C LEU A 168 8.01 -4.64 11.23
N ALA A 169 8.75 -4.18 12.27
CA ALA A 169 9.42 -5.08 13.20
C ALA A 169 8.43 -5.98 13.95
N ARG A 170 7.28 -5.42 14.36
CA ARG A 170 6.19 -6.20 14.96
C ARG A 170 5.64 -7.22 13.96
N ALA A 171 5.27 -6.81 12.74
CA ALA A 171 4.75 -7.69 11.70
C ALA A 171 5.68 -8.88 11.44
N LYS A 172 7.00 -8.63 11.37
CA LYS A 172 7.99 -9.69 11.18
C LYS A 172 7.97 -10.72 12.30
N ARG A 173 7.90 -10.27 13.57
CA ARG A 173 7.81 -11.18 14.73
C ARG A 173 6.55 -12.03 14.74
N HIS A 174 5.46 -11.53 14.17
CA HIS A 174 4.16 -12.21 14.04
C HIS A 174 4.03 -13.05 12.76
N GLY A 175 5.13 -13.31 12.06
CA GLY A 175 5.17 -14.24 10.92
C GLY A 175 4.69 -13.67 9.59
N PHE A 176 4.39 -12.37 9.51
CA PHE A 176 4.09 -11.73 8.24
C PHE A 176 5.35 -11.58 7.38
N ARG A 177 5.19 -11.60 6.07
CA ARG A 177 6.20 -11.07 5.16
C ARG A 177 6.19 -9.55 5.26
N THR A 178 7.36 -8.93 5.15
CA THR A 178 7.49 -7.48 5.31
C THR A 178 8.17 -6.85 4.11
N PHE A 179 7.74 -5.64 3.74
CA PHE A 179 8.45 -4.86 2.73
C PHE A 179 8.40 -3.36 3.06
N ALA A 180 9.40 -2.63 2.59
CA ALA A 180 9.46 -1.19 2.72
C ALA A 180 9.45 -0.53 1.33
N SER A 181 8.57 0.46 1.15
CA SER A 181 8.60 1.35 0.00
C SER A 181 9.37 2.61 0.37
N VAL A 182 10.65 2.68 0.00
CA VAL A 182 11.48 3.89 0.10
C VAL A 182 11.30 4.68 -1.20
N GLU A 183 10.06 5.04 -1.46
CA GLU A 183 9.64 5.76 -2.67
C GLU A 183 8.48 6.71 -2.32
N PRO A 184 8.63 8.00 -2.62
CA PRO A 184 9.77 8.59 -3.31
C PRO A 184 10.91 8.95 -2.36
N ILE A 185 12.15 8.96 -2.90
CA ILE A 185 13.25 9.69 -2.28
C ILE A 185 13.21 11.10 -2.86
N PRO A 186 12.94 12.14 -2.05
CA PRO A 186 12.98 13.52 -2.52
C PRO A 186 14.40 13.96 -2.83
N VAL A 187 14.54 15.01 -3.68
CA VAL A 187 15.86 15.59 -4.02
C VAL A 187 16.58 16.06 -2.74
N GLY A 188 17.82 15.69 -2.58
CA GLY A 188 18.66 16.06 -1.42
C GLY A 188 18.37 15.26 -0.14
N MET A 189 17.51 14.25 -0.16
CA MET A 189 17.10 13.50 1.04
C MET A 189 17.63 12.05 1.08
N PHE A 190 18.75 11.79 0.42
CA PHE A 190 19.36 10.44 0.36
C PHE A 190 19.77 9.93 1.74
N ASP A 191 20.39 10.78 2.58
CA ASP A 191 20.83 10.39 3.93
C ASP A 191 19.66 9.92 4.80
N ARG A 192 18.51 10.55 4.65
CA ARG A 192 17.27 10.14 5.36
C ARG A 192 16.77 8.80 4.84
N ALA A 193 16.80 8.57 3.53
CA ALA A 193 16.43 7.28 2.94
C ALA A 193 17.39 6.18 3.43
N PHE A 194 18.70 6.40 3.46
CA PHE A 194 19.66 5.46 4.03
C PHE A 194 19.40 5.19 5.51
N SER A 195 19.09 6.22 6.29
CA SER A 195 18.78 6.06 7.72
C SER A 195 17.59 5.15 7.97
N VAL A 196 16.47 5.32 7.24
CA VAL A 196 15.29 4.46 7.42
C VAL A 196 15.53 3.05 6.89
N ILE A 197 16.33 2.86 5.85
CA ILE A 197 16.76 1.53 5.38
C ILE A 197 17.58 0.84 6.46
N ALA A 198 18.62 1.51 6.99
CA ALA A 198 19.48 0.95 8.03
C ALA A 198 18.70 0.56 9.30
N LEU A 199 17.75 1.40 9.73
CA LEU A 199 16.88 1.12 10.88
C LEU A 199 15.94 -0.07 10.66
N SER A 200 15.48 -0.29 9.43
CA SER A 200 14.48 -1.31 9.12
C SER A 200 15.07 -2.61 8.53
N TYR A 201 16.31 -2.59 8.09
CA TYR A 201 16.99 -3.73 7.44
C TYR A 201 16.86 -5.07 8.20
N PRO A 202 16.94 -5.14 9.56
CA PRO A 202 16.90 -6.44 10.25
C PRO A 202 15.56 -7.17 10.15
N PHE A 203 14.48 -6.50 9.77
CA PHE A 203 13.13 -7.07 9.78
C PHE A 203 12.32 -6.76 8.52
N VAL A 204 12.94 -6.25 7.47
CA VAL A 204 12.30 -6.02 6.16
C VAL A 204 12.85 -7.02 5.14
N ASP A 205 11.94 -7.80 4.55
CA ASP A 205 12.31 -8.84 3.57
C ASP A 205 12.61 -8.26 2.17
N LEU A 206 11.98 -7.13 1.83
CA LEU A 206 12.11 -6.51 0.51
C LEU A 206 12.05 -4.98 0.61
N PHE A 207 13.01 -4.32 0.00
CA PHE A 207 13.00 -2.86 -0.21
C PHE A 207 12.66 -2.53 -1.66
N LYS A 208 11.63 -1.70 -1.87
CA LYS A 208 11.35 -1.04 -3.14
C LYS A 208 11.84 0.39 -3.04
N ILE A 209 12.89 0.70 -3.79
CA ILE A 209 13.57 2.01 -3.72
C ILE A 209 13.30 2.79 -5.01
N GLY A 210 13.01 4.08 -4.89
CA GLY A 210 12.75 4.88 -6.08
C GLY A 210 12.79 6.39 -5.86
N LEU A 211 13.29 7.08 -6.88
CA LEU A 211 13.38 8.54 -6.90
C LEU A 211 12.00 9.18 -7.13
N GLN A 212 11.82 10.40 -6.63
CA GLN A 212 10.60 11.16 -6.85
C GLN A 212 10.40 11.47 -8.34
N SER A 213 9.26 11.04 -8.87
CA SER A 213 8.91 11.28 -10.27
C SER A 213 8.72 12.77 -10.58
N GLY A 214 9.27 13.22 -11.70
CA GLY A 214 9.13 14.60 -12.17
C GLY A 214 10.10 15.60 -11.55
N CYS A 215 11.04 15.15 -10.73
CA CYS A 215 12.14 15.95 -10.20
C CYS A 215 13.42 15.74 -11.02
N ARG A 216 14.30 16.74 -10.99
CA ARG A 216 15.64 16.64 -11.56
C ARG A 216 16.62 16.37 -10.43
N TYR A 217 17.42 15.31 -10.58
CA TYR A 217 18.50 14.93 -9.68
C TYR A 217 19.84 15.33 -10.31
N THR A 218 20.80 15.68 -9.47
CA THR A 218 22.18 15.93 -9.94
C THR A 218 22.82 14.60 -10.36
N LYS A 219 23.86 14.68 -11.22
CA LYS A 219 24.62 13.49 -11.63
C LYS A 219 25.23 12.75 -10.42
N ARG A 220 25.63 13.49 -9.38
CA ARG A 220 26.15 12.91 -8.13
C ARG A 220 25.07 12.12 -7.39
N GLU A 221 23.87 12.67 -7.26
CA GLU A 221 22.74 11.99 -6.61
C GLU A 221 22.32 10.72 -7.34
N THR A 222 22.42 10.68 -8.67
CA THR A 222 22.07 9.47 -9.45
C THR A 222 23.13 8.39 -9.43
N LEU A 223 24.40 8.74 -9.15
CA LEU A 223 25.51 7.79 -9.05
C LEU A 223 25.67 7.16 -7.67
N THR A 224 24.98 7.70 -6.64
CA THR A 224 24.99 7.18 -5.27
C THR A 224 23.98 6.02 -5.09
N PHE A 225 23.22 5.73 -6.10
CA PHE A 225 22.24 4.64 -6.23
C PHE A 225 22.69 3.63 -7.27
#